data_23e7c6484c1a6be12f6de506b643c1e9
#
_entry.id   23e7c6484c1a6be12f6de506b643c1e9
#
_cell.length_a   1.000
_cell.length_b   1.000
_cell.length_c   1.000
_cell.angle_alpha   90.00
_cell.angle_beta   90.00
_cell.angle_gamma   90.00
#
_symmetry.space_group_name_H-M   'P 1'
#
loop_
_entity.id
_entity.type
_entity.pdbx_description
1 polymer ?
#
loop_
_entity_poly.entity_id
_entity_poly.type
_entity_poly.pdbx_seq_one_letter_code
_entity_poly.pdbx_strand_id
1 'polypeptide(L)'
;MLSYLNLTYRTMIKITNKIIKSADDYPLQYLQFDPENNTTNKSIILVYEIFGLTDHIKNVAKEYAENGFLVAIPDIFSRLENNINLPYNKDGFSKGLQLKEKLGWELPVMDIVALAATLRLESNVSVLGYCYGGSLAWLAMQKSFIFEKGICYYGSSIPEFLEAKVNCPGMLHFGSDDKGIPKEAIEKVKKFISMNKNKIELFEYENADHGFNCSQRKSYNKKAAELAFEKTIKFLKD
;
A
#
# COMPACT_ATOMS: atom_id res chain seq x y z
N MET A 1 -31.25 21.06 28.60
CA MET A 1 -29.87 20.57 28.58
C MET A 1 -29.88 19.18 27.94
N LEU A 2 -29.85 19.10 26.62
CA LEU A 2 -29.93 17.85 25.86
C LEU A 2 -28.49 17.44 25.51
N SER A 3 -28.00 16.41 26.19
CA SER A 3 -26.73 15.78 25.88
C SER A 3 -26.84 15.05 24.53
N TYR A 4 -26.23 15.58 23.51
CA TYR A 4 -26.03 14.83 22.24
C TYR A 4 -25.09 13.66 22.50
N LEU A 5 -25.66 12.48 22.64
CA LEU A 5 -24.92 11.21 22.49
C LEU A 5 -24.44 11.14 21.07
N ASN A 6 -23.14 11.43 20.86
CA ASN A 6 -22.44 11.06 19.64
C ASN A 6 -22.37 9.53 19.57
N LEU A 7 -23.41 8.90 19.05
CA LEU A 7 -23.33 7.54 18.55
C LEU A 7 -22.45 7.60 17.30
N THR A 8 -21.17 7.30 17.46
CA THR A 8 -20.31 6.96 16.35
C THR A 8 -20.87 5.67 15.75
N TYR A 9 -21.68 5.80 14.70
CA TYR A 9 -22.06 4.66 13.86
C TYR A 9 -20.78 4.08 13.29
N ARG A 10 -20.35 2.95 13.85
CA ARG A 10 -19.21 2.22 13.32
C ARG A 10 -19.64 1.63 11.98
N THR A 11 -19.11 2.13 10.88
CA THR A 11 -19.41 1.64 9.55
C THR A 11 -19.20 0.13 9.50
N MET A 12 -20.24 -0.63 9.15
CA MET A 12 -20.09 -2.07 8.97
C MET A 12 -19.25 -2.32 7.71
N ILE A 13 -18.28 -3.20 7.82
CA ILE A 13 -17.37 -3.56 6.72
C ILE A 13 -17.57 -5.03 6.41
N LYS A 14 -18.02 -5.31 5.21
CA LYS A 14 -18.12 -6.67 4.69
C LYS A 14 -16.78 -7.09 4.13
N ILE A 15 -16.25 -8.23 4.61
CA ILE A 15 -14.99 -8.79 4.14
C ILE A 15 -15.27 -10.04 3.32
N THR A 16 -14.76 -10.09 2.09
CA THR A 16 -14.99 -11.20 1.16
C THR A 16 -13.70 -11.62 0.47
N ASN A 17 -13.52 -12.95 0.29
CA ASN A 17 -12.49 -13.49 -0.59
C ASN A 17 -13.04 -13.50 -2.02
N LYS A 18 -12.25 -13.00 -2.94
CA LYS A 18 -12.59 -12.96 -4.37
C LYS A 18 -11.42 -13.49 -5.21
N ILE A 19 -11.71 -13.82 -6.45
CA ILE A 19 -10.73 -14.30 -7.42
C ILE A 19 -10.93 -13.54 -8.72
N ILE A 20 -9.83 -13.12 -9.34
CA ILE A 20 -9.81 -12.62 -10.72
C ILE A 20 -8.82 -13.44 -11.55
N LYS A 21 -8.88 -13.32 -12.86
CA LYS A 21 -7.81 -13.77 -13.74
C LYS A 21 -6.78 -12.64 -13.92
N SER A 22 -5.51 -12.92 -13.63
CA SER A 22 -4.40 -12.06 -14.00
C SER A 22 -4.16 -12.07 -15.51
N ALA A 23 -3.24 -11.25 -16.02
CA ALA A 23 -3.00 -11.13 -17.46
C ALA A 23 -2.42 -12.42 -18.09
N ASP A 24 -1.86 -13.31 -17.29
CA ASP A 24 -1.35 -14.65 -17.68
C ASP A 24 -2.33 -15.78 -17.33
N ASP A 25 -3.63 -15.47 -17.17
CA ASP A 25 -4.70 -16.39 -16.74
C ASP A 25 -4.54 -16.97 -15.33
N TYR A 26 -3.55 -16.51 -14.53
CA TYR A 26 -3.37 -16.94 -13.15
C TYR A 26 -4.59 -16.54 -12.31
N PRO A 27 -5.17 -17.47 -11.49
CA PRO A 27 -6.30 -17.17 -10.63
C PRO A 27 -5.83 -16.43 -9.37
N LEU A 28 -5.71 -15.11 -9.48
CA LEU A 28 -5.29 -14.25 -8.38
C LEU A 28 -6.40 -14.11 -7.35
N GLN A 29 -6.12 -14.56 -6.13
CA GLN A 29 -6.98 -14.33 -4.98
C GLN A 29 -6.76 -12.94 -4.39
N TYR A 30 -7.82 -12.34 -3.88
CA TYR A 30 -7.72 -11.09 -3.12
C TYR A 30 -8.79 -10.99 -2.04
N LEU A 31 -8.47 -10.29 -0.96
CA LEU A 31 -9.37 -10.00 0.13
C LEU A 31 -9.96 -8.60 -0.08
N GLN A 32 -11.29 -8.50 -0.14
CA GLN A 32 -12.00 -7.24 -0.35
C GLN A 32 -12.72 -6.80 0.93
N PHE A 33 -12.55 -5.52 1.26
CA PHE A 33 -13.21 -4.81 2.36
C PHE A 33 -14.19 -3.81 1.74
N ASP A 34 -15.48 -4.11 1.85
CA ASP A 34 -16.56 -3.26 1.34
C ASP A 34 -17.14 -2.45 2.50
N PRO A 35 -17.04 -1.12 2.52
CA PRO A 35 -17.77 -0.30 3.46
C PRO A 35 -19.28 -0.35 3.15
N GLU A 36 -20.13 -0.42 4.17
CA GLU A 36 -21.58 -0.42 4.00
C GLU A 36 -22.07 0.76 3.14
N ASN A 37 -21.38 1.89 3.28
CA ASN A 37 -21.63 3.08 2.48
C ASN A 37 -20.30 3.46 1.80
N ASN A 38 -20.11 3.08 0.53
CA ASN A 38 -18.98 3.59 -0.27
C ASN A 38 -19.26 5.04 -0.66
N THR A 39 -18.90 5.96 0.24
CA THR A 39 -19.17 7.39 0.08
C THR A 39 -18.20 8.08 -0.87
N THR A 40 -17.07 7.47 -1.19
CA THR A 40 -16.00 8.09 -1.99
C THR A 40 -16.07 7.73 -3.47
N ASN A 41 -16.74 6.63 -3.83
CA ASN A 41 -16.68 6.02 -5.16
C ASN A 41 -15.22 5.76 -5.62
N LYS A 42 -14.33 5.48 -4.66
CA LYS A 42 -12.90 5.23 -4.88
C LYS A 42 -12.51 3.89 -4.28
N SER A 43 -11.59 3.20 -4.96
CA SER A 43 -11.03 1.93 -4.51
C SER A 43 -9.53 2.06 -4.26
N ILE A 44 -9.03 1.31 -3.29
CA ILE A 44 -7.61 1.20 -2.97
C ILE A 44 -7.16 -0.24 -3.16
N ILE A 45 -6.14 -0.46 -3.98
CA ILE A 45 -5.39 -1.71 -3.95
C ILE A 45 -4.30 -1.55 -2.91
N LEU A 46 -4.42 -2.28 -1.80
CA LEU A 46 -3.48 -2.27 -0.69
C LEU A 46 -2.47 -3.42 -0.85
N VAL A 47 -1.21 -3.09 -1.07
CA VAL A 47 -0.13 -4.06 -1.26
C VAL A 47 0.68 -4.19 0.02
N TYR A 48 0.77 -5.42 0.52
CA TYR A 48 1.36 -5.74 1.80
C TYR A 48 2.90 -5.78 1.80
N GLU A 49 3.46 -5.82 3.01
CA GLU A 49 4.88 -6.01 3.29
C GLU A 49 5.34 -7.46 2.95
N ILE A 50 6.63 -7.74 3.05
CA ILE A 50 7.15 -9.12 2.87
C ILE A 50 6.56 -10.16 3.83
N PHE A 51 5.80 -9.74 4.84
CA PHE A 51 5.16 -10.62 5.82
C PHE A 51 3.80 -11.20 5.36
N GLY A 52 3.28 -10.73 4.21
CA GLY A 52 2.01 -11.22 3.65
C GLY A 52 0.76 -10.62 4.29
N LEU A 53 -0.33 -11.39 4.31
CA LEU A 53 -1.66 -11.00 4.80
C LEU A 53 -1.74 -11.01 6.35
N THR A 54 -0.91 -10.21 7.00
CA THR A 54 -0.88 -10.10 8.47
C THR A 54 -2.12 -9.39 9.01
N ASP A 55 -2.36 -9.52 10.32
CA ASP A 55 -3.46 -8.80 10.98
C ASP A 55 -3.25 -7.30 10.94
N HIS A 56 -1.99 -6.82 10.95
CA HIS A 56 -1.70 -5.40 10.73
C HIS A 56 -2.24 -4.90 9.40
N ILE A 57 -1.93 -5.58 8.30
CA ILE A 57 -2.40 -5.17 6.95
C ILE A 57 -3.92 -5.23 6.84
N LYS A 58 -4.57 -6.25 7.44
CA LYS A 58 -6.03 -6.33 7.49
C LYS A 58 -6.66 -5.18 8.29
N ASN A 59 -6.02 -4.78 9.40
CA ASN A 59 -6.47 -3.64 10.20
C ASN A 59 -6.30 -2.32 9.42
N VAL A 60 -5.18 -2.14 8.72
CA VAL A 60 -4.96 -0.99 7.83
C VAL A 60 -6.05 -0.94 6.74
N ALA A 61 -6.37 -2.06 6.09
CA ALA A 61 -7.45 -2.11 5.10
C ALA A 61 -8.79 -1.69 5.70
N LYS A 62 -9.06 -2.14 6.93
CA LYS A 62 -10.27 -1.77 7.65
C LYS A 62 -10.33 -0.28 7.95
N GLU A 63 -9.23 0.34 8.36
CA GLU A 63 -9.15 1.78 8.63
C GLU A 63 -9.47 2.60 7.36
N TYR A 64 -8.95 2.21 6.18
CA TYR A 64 -9.31 2.85 4.91
C TYR A 64 -10.78 2.60 4.54
N ALA A 65 -11.31 1.41 4.77
CA ALA A 65 -12.71 1.09 4.51
C ALA A 65 -13.65 1.89 5.43
N GLU A 66 -13.30 2.10 6.70
CA GLU A 66 -14.01 2.98 7.65
C GLU A 66 -14.02 4.45 7.17
N ASN A 67 -13.06 4.84 6.32
CA ASN A 67 -13.01 6.16 5.67
C ASN A 67 -13.76 6.23 4.32
N GLY A 68 -14.51 5.16 3.95
CA GLY A 68 -15.41 5.12 2.81
C GLY A 68 -14.78 4.62 1.51
N PHE A 69 -13.60 4.00 1.55
CA PHE A 69 -12.97 3.39 0.39
C PHE A 69 -13.29 1.89 0.30
N LEU A 70 -13.54 1.38 -0.89
CA LEU A 70 -13.39 -0.05 -1.13
C LEU A 70 -11.89 -0.39 -1.08
N VAL A 71 -11.50 -1.42 -0.31
CA VAL A 71 -10.10 -1.82 -0.22
C VAL A 71 -9.92 -3.26 -0.68
N ALA A 72 -9.01 -3.50 -1.61
CA ALA A 72 -8.68 -4.82 -2.12
C ALA A 72 -7.21 -5.15 -1.84
N ILE A 73 -6.94 -6.27 -1.19
CA ILE A 73 -5.59 -6.76 -0.89
C ILE A 73 -5.32 -7.99 -1.77
N PRO A 74 -4.53 -7.87 -2.85
CA PRO A 74 -4.14 -9.03 -3.64
C PRO A 74 -3.21 -9.95 -2.84
N ASP A 75 -3.43 -11.27 -2.90
CA ASP A 75 -2.49 -12.25 -2.34
C ASP A 75 -1.36 -12.52 -3.34
N ILE A 76 -0.44 -11.56 -3.46
CA ILE A 76 0.65 -11.61 -4.44
C ILE A 76 1.60 -12.80 -4.23
N PHE A 77 1.73 -13.31 -3.00
CA PHE A 77 2.56 -14.48 -2.73
C PHE A 77 1.87 -15.80 -3.09
N SER A 78 0.56 -15.79 -3.38
CA SER A 78 -0.18 -17.01 -3.76
C SER A 78 0.39 -17.73 -5.00
N ARG A 79 1.14 -17.01 -5.84
CA ARG A 79 1.91 -17.61 -6.95
C ARG A 79 3.01 -18.58 -6.50
N LEU A 80 3.43 -18.51 -5.26
CA LEU A 80 4.44 -19.37 -4.64
C LEU A 80 3.85 -20.22 -3.53
N GLU A 81 3.11 -19.57 -2.62
CA GLU A 81 2.54 -20.18 -1.43
C GLU A 81 1.31 -19.35 -1.00
N ASN A 82 0.17 -20.02 -0.79
CA ASN A 82 -1.08 -19.36 -0.43
C ASN A 82 -1.12 -18.93 1.03
N ASN A 83 -1.85 -17.84 1.30
CA ASN A 83 -2.18 -17.37 2.66
C ASN A 83 -0.95 -17.09 3.53
N ILE A 84 0.10 -16.54 2.93
CA ILE A 84 1.30 -16.14 3.67
C ILE A 84 0.93 -15.12 4.74
N ASN A 85 1.22 -15.45 6.00
CA ASN A 85 1.06 -14.62 7.18
C ASN A 85 2.23 -14.89 8.13
N LEU A 86 3.30 -14.14 7.98
CA LEU A 86 4.57 -14.37 8.69
C LEU A 86 4.65 -13.50 9.96
N PRO A 87 5.25 -14.00 11.03
CA PRO A 87 5.45 -13.23 12.24
C PRO A 87 6.50 -12.12 12.03
N TYR A 88 6.37 -11.00 12.76
CA TYR A 88 7.33 -9.90 12.75
C TYR A 88 8.57 -10.19 13.58
N ASN A 89 9.29 -11.26 13.24
CA ASN A 89 10.54 -11.69 13.87
C ASN A 89 11.59 -12.05 12.80
N LYS A 90 12.75 -12.51 13.23
CA LYS A 90 13.88 -12.84 12.33
C LYS A 90 13.52 -13.94 11.32
N ASP A 91 12.77 -14.96 11.74
CA ASP A 91 12.42 -16.07 10.86
C ASP A 91 11.40 -15.65 9.80
N GLY A 92 10.35 -14.91 10.21
CA GLY A 92 9.38 -14.34 9.28
C GLY A 92 10.02 -13.36 8.30
N PHE A 93 10.96 -12.53 8.76
CA PHE A 93 11.73 -11.64 7.89
C PHE A 93 12.55 -12.42 6.86
N SER A 94 13.28 -13.45 7.28
CA SER A 94 14.09 -14.28 6.38
C SER A 94 13.23 -14.99 5.34
N LYS A 95 12.11 -15.63 5.76
CA LYS A 95 11.17 -16.28 4.84
C LYS A 95 10.55 -15.27 3.86
N GLY A 96 10.15 -14.10 4.35
CA GLY A 96 9.56 -13.04 3.52
C GLY A 96 10.53 -12.50 2.45
N LEU A 97 11.82 -12.36 2.79
CA LEU A 97 12.85 -12.00 1.81
C LEU A 97 13.02 -13.08 0.74
N GLN A 98 13.05 -14.35 1.12
CA GLN A 98 13.13 -15.47 0.16
C GLN A 98 11.93 -15.48 -0.80
N LEU A 99 10.72 -15.24 -0.28
CA LEU A 99 9.52 -15.15 -1.11
C LEU A 99 9.59 -13.96 -2.08
N LYS A 100 9.98 -12.78 -1.59
CA LYS A 100 10.20 -11.59 -2.42
C LYS A 100 11.20 -11.85 -3.53
N GLU A 101 12.36 -12.43 -3.19
CA GLU A 101 13.43 -12.72 -4.14
C GLU A 101 12.97 -13.72 -5.22
N LYS A 102 12.28 -14.79 -4.81
CA LYS A 102 11.76 -15.81 -5.73
C LYS A 102 10.65 -15.29 -6.62
N LEU A 103 9.76 -14.44 -6.12
CA LEU A 103 8.65 -13.89 -6.88
C LEU A 103 9.10 -12.77 -7.83
N GLY A 104 10.09 -11.98 -7.41
CA GLY A 104 10.59 -10.82 -8.17
C GLY A 104 9.60 -9.65 -8.20
N TRP A 105 9.65 -8.87 -9.28
CA TRP A 105 8.91 -7.62 -9.41
C TRP A 105 7.81 -7.65 -10.47
N GLU A 106 8.00 -8.39 -11.54
CA GLU A 106 7.13 -8.33 -12.72
C GLU A 106 5.76 -8.96 -12.48
N LEU A 107 5.73 -10.20 -11.98
CA LEU A 107 4.49 -10.92 -11.71
C LEU A 107 3.57 -10.19 -10.73
N PRO A 108 4.06 -9.74 -9.55
CA PRO A 108 3.20 -9.01 -8.62
C PRO A 108 2.71 -7.67 -9.18
N VAL A 109 3.51 -6.95 -9.98
CA VAL A 109 3.06 -5.72 -10.64
C VAL A 109 1.98 -6.03 -11.67
N MET A 110 2.12 -7.09 -12.44
CA MET A 110 1.10 -7.56 -13.38
C MET A 110 -0.22 -7.88 -12.67
N ASP A 111 -0.16 -8.57 -11.53
CA ASP A 111 -1.33 -8.90 -10.70
C ASP A 111 -2.03 -7.66 -10.16
N ILE A 112 -1.26 -6.69 -9.65
CA ILE A 112 -1.78 -5.42 -9.15
C ILE A 112 -2.50 -4.66 -10.27
N VAL A 113 -1.92 -4.61 -11.48
CA VAL A 113 -2.53 -3.94 -12.64
C VAL A 113 -3.79 -4.67 -13.12
N ALA A 114 -3.80 -6.01 -13.13
CA ALA A 114 -4.97 -6.81 -13.49
C ALA A 114 -6.14 -6.59 -12.52
N LEU A 115 -5.84 -6.54 -11.20
CA LEU A 115 -6.85 -6.22 -10.18
C LEU A 115 -7.35 -4.78 -10.35
N ALA A 116 -6.47 -3.83 -10.66
CA ALA A 116 -6.87 -2.46 -10.94
C ALA A 116 -7.81 -2.36 -12.14
N ALA A 117 -7.54 -3.11 -13.21
CA ALA A 117 -8.42 -3.15 -14.40
C ALA A 117 -9.83 -3.65 -14.05
N THR A 118 -9.93 -4.64 -13.17
CA THR A 118 -11.22 -5.15 -12.69
C THR A 118 -11.98 -4.11 -11.87
N LEU A 119 -11.32 -3.48 -10.90
CA LEU A 119 -11.96 -2.49 -10.01
C LEU A 119 -12.28 -1.17 -10.73
N ARG A 120 -11.53 -0.82 -11.76
CA ARG A 120 -11.71 0.43 -12.53
C ARG A 120 -13.05 0.47 -13.28
N LEU A 121 -13.68 -0.67 -13.49
CA LEU A 121 -15.01 -0.73 -14.10
C LEU A 121 -16.10 -0.10 -13.22
N GLU A 122 -15.87 -0.04 -11.89
CA GLU A 122 -16.86 0.41 -10.93
C GLU A 122 -16.44 1.69 -10.16
N SER A 123 -15.14 1.99 -10.10
CA SER A 123 -14.63 3.10 -9.27
C SER A 123 -13.29 3.64 -9.75
N ASN A 124 -12.88 4.80 -9.25
CA ASN A 124 -11.51 5.28 -9.41
C ASN A 124 -10.57 4.49 -8.50
N VAL A 125 -9.47 3.96 -9.07
CA VAL A 125 -8.56 3.06 -8.37
C VAL A 125 -7.25 3.73 -8.06
N SER A 126 -6.85 3.69 -6.79
CA SER A 126 -5.52 4.08 -6.32
C SER A 126 -4.74 2.86 -5.85
N VAL A 127 -3.41 2.90 -5.94
CA VAL A 127 -2.52 1.88 -5.38
C VAL A 127 -1.82 2.41 -4.15
N LEU A 128 -1.80 1.62 -3.08
CA LEU A 128 -1.14 1.96 -1.83
C LEU A 128 -0.35 0.74 -1.35
N GLY A 129 0.91 0.93 -0.96
CA GLY A 129 1.74 -0.18 -0.52
C GLY A 129 2.70 0.14 0.61
N TYR A 130 3.07 -0.90 1.34
CA TYR A 130 3.96 -0.83 2.50
C TYR A 130 5.21 -1.67 2.28
N CYS A 131 6.40 -1.16 2.56
CA CYS A 131 7.68 -1.87 2.41
C CYS A 131 7.87 -2.42 0.98
N TYR A 132 7.93 -3.72 0.80
CA TYR A 132 7.93 -4.37 -0.52
C TYR A 132 6.73 -3.92 -1.35
N GLY A 133 5.54 -3.90 -0.75
CA GLY A 133 4.33 -3.38 -1.39
C GLY A 133 4.44 -1.90 -1.78
N GLY A 134 5.16 -1.08 -1.02
CA GLY A 134 5.45 0.32 -1.38
C GLY A 134 6.31 0.42 -2.64
N SER A 135 7.30 -0.45 -2.80
CA SER A 135 8.11 -0.53 -4.02
C SER A 135 7.31 -1.08 -5.21
N LEU A 136 6.40 -2.05 -4.96
CA LEU A 136 5.50 -2.57 -6.00
C LEU A 136 4.47 -1.53 -6.45
N ALA A 137 3.93 -0.74 -5.52
CA ALA A 137 3.03 0.37 -5.86
C ALA A 137 3.73 1.39 -6.75
N TRP A 138 4.98 1.75 -6.45
CA TRP A 138 5.80 2.61 -7.31
C TRP A 138 5.96 2.05 -8.72
N LEU A 139 6.33 0.78 -8.85
CA LEU A 139 6.45 0.11 -10.15
C LEU A 139 5.11 0.04 -10.90
N ALA A 140 4.01 -0.22 -10.21
CA ALA A 140 2.68 -0.25 -10.81
C ALA A 140 2.30 1.12 -11.39
N MET A 141 2.62 2.22 -10.67
CA MET A 141 2.45 3.59 -11.18
C MET A 141 3.29 3.88 -12.43
N GLN A 142 4.45 3.27 -12.58
CA GLN A 142 5.30 3.42 -13.78
C GLN A 142 4.77 2.58 -14.96
N LYS A 143 4.23 1.40 -14.70
CA LYS A 143 3.82 0.43 -15.72
C LYS A 143 2.43 0.68 -16.28
N SER A 144 1.55 1.42 -15.58
CA SER A 144 0.16 1.59 -15.99
C SER A 144 -0.37 3.00 -15.75
N PHE A 145 -1.28 3.43 -16.63
CA PHE A 145 -2.04 4.68 -16.52
C PHE A 145 -3.38 4.49 -15.80
N ILE A 146 -3.66 3.30 -15.29
CA ILE A 146 -4.96 2.95 -14.72
C ILE A 146 -5.22 3.60 -13.36
N PHE A 147 -4.16 3.95 -12.64
CA PHE A 147 -4.25 4.48 -11.29
C PHE A 147 -4.57 5.96 -11.28
N GLU A 148 -5.53 6.35 -10.42
CA GLU A 148 -5.79 7.75 -10.12
C GLU A 148 -4.64 8.35 -9.29
N LYS A 149 -4.17 7.63 -8.28
CA LYS A 149 -3.09 8.03 -7.39
C LYS A 149 -2.29 6.82 -6.91
N GLY A 150 -1.06 7.08 -6.44
CA GLY A 150 -0.24 6.04 -5.82
C GLY A 150 0.43 6.49 -4.53
N ILE A 151 0.45 5.64 -3.52
CA ILE A 151 1.01 5.93 -2.21
C ILE A 151 1.99 4.84 -1.80
N CYS A 152 3.18 5.23 -1.39
CA CYS A 152 4.27 4.31 -1.06
C CYS A 152 4.81 4.61 0.35
N TYR A 153 4.60 3.70 1.29
CA TYR A 153 5.18 3.76 2.62
C TYR A 153 6.49 2.96 2.64
N TYR A 154 7.57 3.61 3.01
CA TYR A 154 8.92 3.03 3.18
C TYR A 154 9.30 1.97 2.14
N GLY A 155 9.04 2.27 0.86
CA GLY A 155 9.41 1.40 -0.26
C GLY A 155 10.92 1.43 -0.50
N SER A 156 11.64 0.47 0.09
CA SER A 156 13.11 0.49 0.14
C SER A 156 13.80 0.34 -1.22
N SER A 157 13.14 -0.27 -2.20
CA SER A 157 13.69 -0.42 -3.55
C SER A 157 13.29 0.69 -4.52
N ILE A 158 12.50 1.68 -4.11
CA ILE A 158 12.16 2.82 -4.98
C ILE A 158 13.41 3.51 -5.57
N PRO A 159 14.50 3.73 -4.80
CA PRO A 159 15.73 4.33 -5.34
C PRO A 159 16.42 3.56 -6.46
N GLU A 160 16.07 2.28 -6.64
CA GLU A 160 16.56 1.41 -7.71
C GLU A 160 15.72 1.54 -9.01
N PHE A 161 14.51 2.14 -8.92
CA PHE A 161 13.53 2.23 -10.00
C PHE A 161 13.24 3.66 -10.42
N LEU A 162 14.27 4.48 -10.61
CA LEU A 162 14.14 5.90 -10.98
C LEU A 162 14.35 6.16 -12.48
N GLU A 163 14.40 5.12 -13.31
CA GLU A 163 14.61 5.26 -14.74
C GLU A 163 13.35 5.66 -15.51
N ALA A 164 12.20 5.16 -15.07
CA ALA A 164 10.91 5.43 -15.69
C ALA A 164 10.05 6.40 -14.87
N LYS A 165 9.32 7.30 -15.56
CA LYS A 165 8.37 8.21 -14.93
C LYS A 165 7.16 7.45 -14.38
N VAL A 166 6.56 7.97 -13.32
CA VAL A 166 5.25 7.51 -12.85
C VAL A 166 4.14 8.18 -13.66
N ASN A 167 3.03 7.47 -13.85
CA ASN A 167 1.94 7.89 -14.74
C ASN A 167 0.77 8.55 -13.99
N CYS A 168 0.84 8.68 -12.67
CA CYS A 168 -0.18 9.34 -11.85
C CYS A 168 0.46 10.17 -10.73
N PRO A 169 -0.28 11.09 -10.08
CA PRO A 169 0.16 11.74 -8.86
C PRO A 169 0.51 10.73 -7.77
N GLY A 170 1.51 11.05 -6.95
CA GLY A 170 2.00 10.12 -5.94
C GLY A 170 2.33 10.77 -4.60
N MET A 171 2.40 9.94 -3.56
CA MET A 171 2.82 10.33 -2.22
C MET A 171 3.78 9.28 -1.64
N LEU A 172 4.92 9.74 -1.13
CA LEU A 172 5.97 8.90 -0.56
C LEU A 172 6.14 9.25 0.92
N HIS A 173 6.22 8.21 1.77
CA HIS A 173 6.41 8.33 3.21
C HIS A 173 7.68 7.56 3.62
N PHE A 174 8.70 8.25 4.10
CA PHE A 174 9.96 7.68 4.58
C PHE A 174 10.24 8.04 6.04
N GLY A 175 10.88 7.14 6.77
CA GLY A 175 11.39 7.43 8.11
C GLY A 175 12.83 7.95 8.04
N SER A 176 13.18 8.94 8.87
CA SER A 176 14.55 9.50 8.90
C SER A 176 15.60 8.52 9.42
N ASP A 177 15.19 7.55 10.23
CA ASP A 177 16.05 6.56 10.87
C ASP A 177 16.05 5.21 10.17
N ASP A 178 15.36 5.12 9.00
CA ASP A 178 15.29 3.90 8.21
C ASP A 178 16.65 3.55 7.60
N LYS A 179 17.32 2.56 8.20
CA LYS A 179 18.63 2.07 7.72
C LYS A 179 18.55 1.35 6.38
N GLY A 180 17.36 0.88 5.99
CA GLY A 180 17.12 0.27 4.68
C GLY A 180 16.96 1.30 3.55
N ILE A 181 16.75 2.60 3.90
CA ILE A 181 16.61 3.71 2.95
C ILE A 181 17.48 4.87 3.41
N PRO A 182 18.79 4.81 3.18
CA PRO A 182 19.71 5.84 3.67
C PRO A 182 19.40 7.20 3.03
N LYS A 183 19.82 8.27 3.71
CA LYS A 183 19.54 9.66 3.31
C LYS A 183 19.93 9.94 1.85
N GLU A 184 21.04 9.40 1.39
CA GLU A 184 21.51 9.56 0.01
C GLU A 184 20.53 8.93 -1.00
N ALA A 185 19.85 7.85 -0.62
CA ALA A 185 18.82 7.22 -1.44
C ALA A 185 17.56 8.09 -1.50
N ILE A 186 17.15 8.69 -0.38
CA ILE A 186 16.03 9.65 -0.34
C ILE A 186 16.35 10.87 -1.20
N GLU A 187 17.56 11.41 -1.15
CA GLU A 187 17.97 12.56 -1.98
C GLU A 187 17.94 12.23 -3.49
N LYS A 188 18.30 11.00 -3.88
CA LYS A 188 18.13 10.54 -5.27
C LYS A 188 16.65 10.56 -5.68
N VAL A 189 15.77 10.08 -4.82
CA VAL A 189 14.31 10.11 -5.07
C VAL A 189 13.81 11.55 -5.18
N LYS A 190 14.20 12.46 -4.29
CA LYS A 190 13.84 13.89 -4.35
C LYS A 190 14.28 14.53 -5.67
N LYS A 191 15.50 14.26 -6.10
CA LYS A 191 16.00 14.74 -7.40
C LYS A 191 15.16 14.21 -8.56
N PHE A 192 14.81 12.93 -8.54
CA PHE A 192 13.99 12.31 -9.58
C PHE A 192 12.58 12.93 -9.62
N ILE A 193 11.89 13.08 -8.48
CA ILE A 193 10.54 13.63 -8.45
C ILE A 193 10.50 15.09 -8.89
N SER A 194 11.55 15.88 -8.63
CA SER A 194 11.63 17.28 -9.08
C SER A 194 11.64 17.42 -10.61
N MET A 195 12.03 16.38 -11.33
CA MET A 195 12.05 16.31 -12.79
C MET A 195 10.80 15.62 -13.37
N ASN A 196 9.93 15.08 -12.53
CA ASN A 196 8.73 14.37 -12.96
C ASN A 196 7.59 15.37 -13.24
N LYS A 197 6.81 15.16 -14.32
CA LYS A 197 5.67 16.01 -14.66
C LYS A 197 4.48 15.82 -13.72
N ASN A 198 4.29 14.61 -13.19
CA ASN A 198 3.25 14.34 -12.22
C ASN A 198 3.67 14.84 -10.85
N LYS A 199 2.73 15.40 -10.11
CA LYS A 199 2.97 15.86 -8.75
C LYS A 199 3.22 14.66 -7.84
N ILE A 200 4.42 14.58 -7.27
CA ILE A 200 4.79 13.59 -6.27
C ILE A 200 5.19 14.33 -5.01
N GLU A 201 4.51 14.02 -3.91
CA GLU A 201 4.81 14.57 -2.59
C GLU A 201 5.65 13.57 -1.80
N LEU A 202 6.71 14.03 -1.15
CA LEU A 202 7.57 13.20 -0.31
C LEU A 202 7.61 13.77 1.10
N PHE A 203 7.34 12.91 2.07
CA PHE A 203 7.36 13.23 3.50
C PHE A 203 8.38 12.36 4.22
N GLU A 204 9.22 13.00 5.01
CA GLU A 204 10.16 12.35 5.93
C GLU A 204 9.67 12.55 7.36
N TYR A 205 9.69 11.49 8.15
CA TYR A 205 9.23 11.48 9.53
C TYR A 205 10.42 11.31 10.47
N GLU A 206 10.65 12.33 11.30
CA GLU A 206 11.74 12.33 12.28
C GLU A 206 11.57 11.18 13.29
N ASN A 207 12.70 10.56 13.66
CA ASN A 207 12.77 9.45 14.61
C ASN A 207 11.86 8.26 14.22
N ALA A 208 11.59 8.07 12.95
CA ALA A 208 10.83 6.94 12.41
C ALA A 208 11.75 5.98 11.66
N ASP A 209 11.69 4.71 12.00
CA ASP A 209 12.47 3.63 11.36
C ASP A 209 11.61 2.89 10.33
N HIS A 210 12.19 1.93 9.63
CA HIS A 210 11.48 1.09 8.66
C HIS A 210 10.27 0.39 9.28
N GLY A 211 9.10 0.51 8.64
CA GLY A 211 7.87 -0.07 9.17
C GLY A 211 7.25 0.73 10.32
N PHE A 212 7.53 2.04 10.42
CA PHE A 212 6.99 2.93 11.46
C PHE A 212 5.45 2.92 11.56
N ASN A 213 4.75 2.50 10.53
CA ASN A 213 3.29 2.40 10.52
C ASN A 213 2.77 1.11 11.19
N CYS A 214 3.61 0.08 11.36
CA CYS A 214 3.17 -1.21 11.86
C CYS A 214 3.16 -1.28 13.39
N SER A 215 1.98 -1.22 14.01
CA SER A 215 1.81 -1.27 15.47
C SER A 215 2.27 -2.59 16.12
N GLN A 216 2.50 -3.63 15.33
CA GLN A 216 3.00 -4.93 15.80
C GLN A 216 4.54 -5.04 15.77
N ARG A 217 5.23 -3.98 15.31
CA ARG A 217 6.71 -3.94 15.23
C ARG A 217 7.30 -3.00 16.27
N LYS A 218 8.55 -3.28 16.68
CA LYS A 218 9.31 -2.40 17.59
C LYS A 218 9.60 -1.02 16.99
N SER A 219 9.61 -0.93 15.66
CA SER A 219 9.81 0.31 14.91
C SER A 219 8.56 1.20 14.84
N TYR A 220 7.44 0.79 15.45
CA TYR A 220 6.22 1.58 15.43
C TYR A 220 6.43 2.98 16.02
N ASN A 221 6.12 4.00 15.23
CA ASN A 221 6.11 5.38 15.68
C ASN A 221 4.69 5.94 15.49
N LYS A 222 3.94 6.00 16.59
CA LYS A 222 2.53 6.41 16.58
C LYS A 222 2.33 7.76 15.90
N LYS A 223 3.15 8.76 16.25
CA LYS A 223 3.03 10.12 15.71
C LYS A 223 3.27 10.16 14.20
N ALA A 224 4.30 9.46 13.73
CA ALA A 224 4.59 9.36 12.30
C ALA A 224 3.48 8.61 11.56
N ALA A 225 2.97 7.50 12.13
CA ALA A 225 1.91 6.70 11.54
C ALA A 225 0.61 7.50 11.39
N GLU A 226 0.17 8.19 12.45
CA GLU A 226 -1.05 9.02 12.42
C GLU A 226 -0.93 10.16 11.42
N LEU A 227 0.19 10.88 11.41
CA LEU A 227 0.41 12.00 10.48
C LEU A 227 0.48 11.53 9.02
N ALA A 228 1.13 10.37 8.76
CA ALA A 228 1.20 9.77 7.43
C ALA A 228 -0.19 9.34 6.96
N PHE A 229 -0.99 8.72 7.83
CA PHE A 229 -2.36 8.31 7.53
C PHE A 229 -3.25 9.52 7.20
N GLU A 230 -3.23 10.58 8.01
CA GLU A 230 -4.00 11.81 7.77
C GLU A 230 -3.67 12.42 6.40
N LYS A 231 -2.36 12.53 6.06
CA LYS A 231 -1.93 13.02 4.76
C LYS A 231 -2.41 12.14 3.61
N THR A 232 -2.31 10.82 3.78
CA THR A 232 -2.77 9.83 2.80
C THR A 232 -4.27 9.93 2.57
N ILE A 233 -5.08 9.99 3.63
CA ILE A 233 -6.55 10.13 3.52
C ILE A 233 -6.92 11.42 2.80
N LYS A 234 -6.30 12.53 3.16
CA LYS A 234 -6.54 13.81 2.48
C LYS A 234 -6.20 13.70 1.00
N PHE A 235 -5.01 13.21 0.68
CA PHE A 235 -4.57 13.03 -0.71
C PHE A 235 -5.49 12.12 -1.51
N LEU A 236 -5.99 11.03 -0.94
CA LEU A 236 -6.90 10.10 -1.61
C LEU A 236 -8.28 10.71 -1.85
N LYS A 237 -8.77 11.58 -0.95
CA LYS A 237 -10.11 12.21 -1.05
C LYS A 237 -10.15 13.38 -2.04
N ASP A 238 -9.07 14.13 -2.15
CA ASP A 238 -8.92 15.24 -3.12
C ASP A 238 -8.95 14.70 -4.57
#